data_1beeb48e59149692a3c7348e8a466b90
#
_entry.id   1beeb48e59149692a3c7348e8a466b90
#
_cell.length_a   1.000
_cell.length_b   1.000
_cell.length_c   1.000
_cell.angle_alpha   90.00
_cell.angle_beta   90.00
_cell.angle_gamma   90.00
#
_symmetry.space_group_name_H-M   'P 1'
#
loop_
_entity.id
_entity.type
_entity.pdbx_description
1 polymer ?
#
loop_
_entity_poly.entity_id
_entity_poly.type
_entity_poly.pdbx_seq_one_letter_code
_entity_poly.pdbx_strand_id
1 'polypeptide(L)'
;MLSALKDIDEPKLLHVITTKGKGYTPAEDNQAVWHAPGRFNPETGERIPSKSTAARYQDVFGETLLELARRNDKIVGITPAMPSGCSMNIMMQAMPERCFDVGIAEGHAVTFSAGLAAGGMHPVCNIYSSFMQRAYDNVIHDVALQNLPVTLCIDRGGLVGEDGATHHGAFDLAYFSCIPNMIVAAPMNELELRNMLYTATNTPTPYS
;
A
#
# COMPACT_ATOMS: atom_id res chain seq x y z
N MET A 1 -16.02 19.07 28.06
CA MET A 1 -16.13 17.62 27.80
C MET A 1 -14.95 16.84 28.38
N LEU A 2 -13.70 17.02 27.92
CA LEU A 2 -12.53 16.31 28.48
C LEU A 2 -12.37 16.53 29.99
N SER A 3 -12.54 17.77 30.47
CA SER A 3 -12.48 18.08 31.93
C SER A 3 -13.51 17.32 32.75
N ALA A 4 -14.70 17.06 32.19
CA ALA A 4 -15.74 16.31 32.88
C ALA A 4 -15.48 14.80 32.93
N LEU A 5 -14.64 14.29 32.04
CA LEU A 5 -14.30 12.86 32.00
C LEU A 5 -13.21 12.48 33.01
N LYS A 6 -12.35 13.43 33.39
CA LYS A 6 -11.21 13.11 34.26
C LYS A 6 -11.63 12.65 35.67
N ASP A 7 -12.78 13.12 36.17
CA ASP A 7 -13.28 12.88 37.51
C ASP A 7 -14.23 11.66 37.58
N ILE A 8 -14.43 10.93 36.50
CA ILE A 8 -15.20 9.69 36.47
C ILE A 8 -14.25 8.54 36.83
N ASP A 9 -14.61 7.72 37.79
CA ASP A 9 -13.75 6.65 38.34
C ASP A 9 -14.03 5.26 37.70
N GLU A 10 -14.73 5.23 36.57
CA GLU A 10 -15.10 4.03 35.82
C GLU A 10 -14.41 3.98 34.46
N PRO A 11 -14.32 2.80 33.77
CA PRO A 11 -13.86 2.71 32.40
C PRO A 11 -14.65 3.65 31.48
N LYS A 12 -13.94 4.38 30.61
CA LYS A 12 -14.54 5.42 29.77
C LYS A 12 -14.20 5.18 28.31
N LEU A 13 -15.18 5.34 27.43
CA LEU A 13 -14.99 5.41 26.00
C LEU A 13 -15.38 6.81 25.50
N LEU A 14 -14.41 7.56 24.98
CA LEU A 14 -14.66 8.81 24.30
C LEU A 14 -14.56 8.61 22.78
N HIS A 15 -15.71 8.61 22.11
CA HIS A 15 -15.75 8.60 20.65
C HIS A 15 -15.70 10.04 20.11
N VAL A 16 -14.60 10.39 19.44
CA VAL A 16 -14.40 11.70 18.81
C VAL A 16 -14.57 11.57 17.31
N ILE A 17 -15.54 12.28 16.76
CA ILE A 17 -15.79 12.33 15.31
C ILE A 17 -15.16 13.62 14.78
N THR A 18 -14.31 13.50 13.77
CA THR A 18 -13.64 14.62 13.12
C THR A 18 -13.91 14.62 11.62
N THR A 19 -13.82 15.78 11.01
CA THR A 19 -13.84 15.94 9.55
C THR A 19 -12.44 16.31 9.09
N LYS A 20 -11.79 15.43 8.31
CA LYS A 20 -10.46 15.71 7.76
C LYS A 20 -10.54 16.88 6.79
N GLY A 21 -9.61 17.83 6.92
CA GLY A 21 -9.63 19.05 6.10
C GLY A 21 -10.64 20.13 6.55
N LYS A 22 -11.22 19.98 7.75
CA LYS A 22 -12.21 20.92 8.29
C LYS A 22 -11.73 22.38 8.24
N GLY A 23 -12.59 23.24 7.68
CA GLY A 23 -12.29 24.67 7.48
C GLY A 23 -11.78 25.02 6.07
N TYR A 24 -11.60 24.01 5.21
CA TYR A 24 -11.23 24.21 3.81
C TYR A 24 -12.17 23.40 2.90
N THR A 25 -13.14 24.03 2.28
CA THR A 25 -14.21 23.37 1.52
C THR A 25 -13.71 22.35 0.50
N PRO A 26 -12.68 22.63 -0.33
CA PRO A 26 -12.18 21.63 -1.28
C PRO A 26 -11.68 20.34 -0.61
N ALA A 27 -11.13 20.44 0.61
CA ALA A 27 -10.66 19.29 1.36
C ALA A 27 -11.80 18.55 2.07
N GLU A 28 -12.83 19.25 2.50
CA GLU A 28 -14.04 18.61 3.06
C GLU A 28 -14.80 17.82 2.00
N ASP A 29 -14.86 18.34 0.77
CA ASP A 29 -15.56 17.72 -0.36
C ASP A 29 -14.79 16.50 -0.94
N ASN A 30 -13.44 16.51 -0.88
CA ASN A 30 -12.62 15.41 -1.41
C ASN A 30 -11.38 15.15 -0.54
N GLN A 31 -11.59 14.54 0.59
CA GLN A 31 -10.55 14.30 1.60
C GLN A 31 -9.36 13.45 1.07
N ALA A 32 -9.61 12.53 0.14
CA ALA A 32 -8.56 11.67 -0.43
C ALA A 32 -7.59 12.46 -1.31
N VAL A 33 -8.11 13.35 -2.16
CA VAL A 33 -7.29 14.22 -3.03
C VAL A 33 -6.48 15.24 -2.22
N TRP A 34 -7.07 15.73 -1.11
CA TRP A 34 -6.46 16.73 -0.24
C TRP A 34 -5.64 16.14 0.91
N HIS A 35 -5.47 14.83 0.94
CA HIS A 35 -4.52 14.19 1.83
C HIS A 35 -3.12 14.31 1.24
N ALA A 36 -2.28 15.18 1.80
CA ALA A 36 -0.96 15.53 1.27
C ALA A 36 -1.00 16.01 -0.21
N PRO A 37 -1.71 17.12 -0.51
CA PRO A 37 -1.97 17.56 -1.89
C PRO A 37 -0.75 18.09 -2.64
N GLY A 38 0.42 18.21 -1.97
CA GLY A 38 1.57 18.90 -2.51
C GLY A 38 1.38 20.43 -2.53
N ARG A 39 2.01 21.13 -3.48
CA ARG A 39 1.84 22.59 -3.63
C ARG A 39 0.54 22.92 -4.33
N PHE A 40 -0.18 23.90 -3.80
CA PHE A 40 -1.42 24.40 -4.39
C PHE A 40 -1.62 25.88 -4.06
N ASN A 41 -2.52 26.54 -4.79
CA ASN A 41 -2.97 27.89 -4.47
C ASN A 41 -4.08 27.78 -3.40
N PRO A 42 -3.90 28.33 -2.19
CA PRO A 42 -4.88 28.20 -1.11
C PRO A 42 -6.20 28.94 -1.38
N GLU A 43 -6.21 29.95 -2.26
CA GLU A 43 -7.41 30.72 -2.58
C GLU A 43 -8.28 30.01 -3.62
N THR A 44 -7.66 29.40 -4.63
CA THR A 44 -8.37 28.77 -5.76
C THR A 44 -8.49 27.26 -5.61
N GLY A 45 -7.66 26.62 -4.79
CA GLY A 45 -7.55 25.17 -4.72
C GLY A 45 -6.79 24.56 -5.90
N GLU A 46 -6.24 25.37 -6.81
CA GLU A 46 -5.52 24.87 -7.98
C GLU A 46 -4.20 24.22 -7.57
N ARG A 47 -4.02 22.97 -7.92
CA ARG A 47 -2.79 22.21 -7.63
C ARG A 47 -1.70 22.58 -8.61
N ILE A 48 -0.50 22.83 -8.09
CA ILE A 48 0.69 23.11 -8.89
C ILE A 48 1.35 21.78 -9.26
N PRO A 49 1.35 21.39 -10.56
CA PRO A 49 1.91 20.11 -10.98
C PRO A 49 3.42 20.05 -10.72
N SER A 50 3.90 18.84 -10.41
CA SER A 50 5.35 18.58 -10.35
C SER A 50 5.97 18.79 -11.73
N LYS A 51 7.19 19.33 -11.76
CA LYS A 51 7.96 19.50 -13.00
C LYS A 51 8.63 18.21 -13.48
N SER A 52 8.56 17.13 -12.72
CA SER A 52 9.17 15.85 -13.12
C SER A 52 8.43 15.26 -14.33
N THR A 53 9.18 14.90 -15.36
CA THR A 53 8.69 14.17 -16.55
C THR A 53 8.99 12.67 -16.46
N ALA A 54 9.72 12.23 -15.43
CA ALA A 54 10.03 10.82 -15.22
C ALA A 54 8.78 10.08 -14.73
N ALA A 55 8.57 8.87 -15.24
CA ALA A 55 7.53 7.97 -14.74
C ALA A 55 7.81 7.64 -13.26
N ARG A 56 6.77 7.64 -12.44
CA ARG A 56 6.89 7.19 -11.05
C ARG A 56 6.79 5.67 -11.01
N TYR A 57 7.59 5.02 -10.18
CA TYR A 57 7.55 3.57 -10.01
C TYR A 57 6.14 3.06 -9.66
N GLN A 58 5.41 3.78 -8.80
CA GLN A 58 4.03 3.43 -8.46
C GLN A 58 3.09 3.41 -9.68
N ASP A 59 3.26 4.32 -10.63
CA ASP A 59 2.41 4.37 -11.84
C ASP A 59 2.74 3.21 -12.77
N VAL A 60 4.02 2.91 -12.96
CA VAL A 60 4.48 1.73 -13.72
C VAL A 60 3.96 0.44 -13.07
N PHE A 61 3.98 0.36 -11.74
CA PHE A 61 3.37 -0.75 -11.00
C PHE A 61 1.88 -0.88 -11.30
N GLY A 62 1.09 0.20 -11.13
CA GLY A 62 -0.36 0.17 -11.30
C GLY A 62 -0.79 -0.21 -12.72
N GLU A 63 -0.12 0.34 -13.74
CA GLU A 63 -0.36 0.01 -15.15
C GLU A 63 0.00 -1.45 -15.46
N THR A 64 1.15 -1.92 -14.96
CA THR A 64 1.61 -3.29 -15.15
C THR A 64 0.69 -4.29 -14.46
N LEU A 65 0.27 -4.00 -13.24
CA LEU A 65 -0.67 -4.84 -12.50
C LEU A 65 -2.00 -5.00 -13.26
N LEU A 66 -2.56 -3.90 -13.79
CA LEU A 66 -3.77 -3.96 -14.60
C LEU A 66 -3.57 -4.80 -15.87
N GLU A 67 -2.42 -4.65 -16.55
CA GLU A 67 -2.11 -5.45 -17.74
C GLU A 67 -2.05 -6.96 -17.41
N LEU A 68 -1.36 -7.33 -16.33
CA LEU A 68 -1.25 -8.72 -15.89
C LEU A 68 -2.60 -9.28 -15.46
N ALA A 69 -3.39 -8.50 -14.74
CA ALA A 69 -4.73 -8.90 -14.30
C ALA A 69 -5.73 -9.11 -15.45
N ARG A 70 -5.55 -8.40 -16.56
CA ARG A 70 -6.35 -8.66 -17.79
C ARG A 70 -6.02 -9.99 -18.46
N ARG A 71 -4.82 -10.52 -18.24
CA ARG A 71 -4.34 -11.77 -18.82
C ARG A 71 -4.50 -12.98 -17.88
N ASN A 72 -4.64 -12.73 -16.58
CA ASN A 72 -4.77 -13.75 -15.56
C ASN A 72 -5.86 -13.36 -14.57
N ASP A 73 -6.98 -14.11 -14.59
CA ASP A 73 -8.16 -13.88 -13.76
C ASP A 73 -7.93 -14.17 -12.25
N LYS A 74 -6.84 -14.86 -11.92
CA LYS A 74 -6.45 -15.15 -10.55
C LYS A 74 -5.73 -13.99 -9.86
N ILE A 75 -5.22 -13.01 -10.59
CA ILE A 75 -4.53 -11.86 -9.99
C ILE A 75 -5.54 -10.96 -9.29
N VAL A 76 -5.29 -10.68 -8.02
CA VAL A 76 -6.05 -9.77 -7.16
C VAL A 76 -5.13 -8.76 -6.50
N GLY A 77 -5.57 -7.51 -6.39
CA GLY A 77 -4.81 -6.42 -5.78
C GLY A 77 -5.28 -6.15 -4.35
N ILE A 78 -4.36 -5.98 -3.42
CA ILE A 78 -4.64 -5.65 -2.02
C ILE A 78 -3.79 -4.46 -1.58
N THR A 79 -4.38 -3.51 -0.87
CA THR A 79 -3.64 -2.40 -0.27
C THR A 79 -4.30 -1.95 1.03
N PRO A 80 -3.54 -1.57 2.07
CA PRO A 80 -4.07 -1.01 3.30
C PRO A 80 -4.13 0.51 3.23
N ALA A 81 -5.27 1.07 2.79
CA ALA A 81 -5.59 2.51 2.73
C ALA A 81 -4.68 3.35 1.82
N MET A 82 -4.05 2.75 0.80
CA MET A 82 -3.11 3.47 -0.08
C MET A 82 -3.43 3.34 -1.59
N PRO A 83 -4.69 3.29 -2.03
CA PRO A 83 -5.00 2.99 -3.42
C PRO A 83 -4.39 4.00 -4.40
N SER A 84 -4.42 5.28 -4.11
CA SER A 84 -3.80 6.32 -4.94
C SER A 84 -2.29 6.45 -4.72
N GLY A 85 -1.82 6.18 -3.50
CA GLY A 85 -0.41 6.27 -3.13
C GLY A 85 0.47 5.23 -3.82
N CYS A 86 -0.08 4.04 -4.08
CA CYS A 86 0.58 2.97 -4.81
C CYS A 86 0.02 2.74 -6.22
N SER A 87 -0.82 3.63 -6.73
CA SER A 87 -1.50 3.54 -8.04
C SER A 87 -2.35 2.27 -8.25
N MET A 88 -2.75 1.58 -7.18
CA MET A 88 -3.71 0.47 -7.22
C MET A 88 -5.08 0.92 -7.73
N ASN A 89 -5.42 2.22 -7.55
CA ASN A 89 -6.65 2.81 -8.07
C ASN A 89 -6.82 2.61 -9.59
N ILE A 90 -5.76 2.41 -10.35
CA ILE A 90 -5.82 2.11 -11.80
C ILE A 90 -6.55 0.78 -12.01
N MET A 91 -6.16 -0.27 -11.29
CA MET A 91 -6.83 -1.57 -11.36
C MET A 91 -8.21 -1.54 -10.68
N MET A 92 -8.36 -0.82 -9.56
CA MET A 92 -9.65 -0.70 -8.85
C MET A 92 -10.75 -0.07 -9.73
N GLN A 93 -10.41 0.89 -10.58
CA GLN A 93 -11.36 1.49 -11.51
C GLN A 93 -11.78 0.55 -12.64
N ALA A 94 -10.86 -0.28 -13.11
CA ALA A 94 -11.09 -1.20 -14.22
C ALA A 94 -11.70 -2.55 -13.79
N MET A 95 -11.36 -3.02 -12.58
CA MET A 95 -11.72 -4.34 -12.05
C MET A 95 -11.99 -4.24 -10.52
N PRO A 96 -13.03 -3.51 -10.09
CA PRO A 96 -13.29 -3.24 -8.67
C PRO A 96 -13.50 -4.52 -7.85
N GLU A 97 -14.02 -5.58 -8.44
CA GLU A 97 -14.27 -6.87 -7.79
C GLU A 97 -12.98 -7.67 -7.48
N ARG A 98 -11.85 -7.23 -8.04
CA ARG A 98 -10.54 -7.89 -7.85
C ARG A 98 -9.52 -7.02 -7.13
N CYS A 99 -9.96 -5.93 -6.53
CA CYS A 99 -9.11 -5.02 -5.75
C CYS A 99 -9.73 -4.74 -4.39
N PHE A 100 -8.91 -4.86 -3.35
CA PHE A 100 -9.37 -4.73 -1.97
C PHE A 100 -8.54 -3.68 -1.23
N ASP A 101 -9.22 -2.64 -0.74
CA ASP A 101 -8.66 -1.74 0.26
C ASP A 101 -9.15 -2.18 1.63
N VAL A 102 -8.24 -2.65 2.46
CA VAL A 102 -8.55 -3.20 3.78
C VAL A 102 -8.50 -2.16 4.90
N GLY A 103 -8.37 -0.88 4.55
CA GLY A 103 -8.15 0.19 5.51
C GLY A 103 -6.73 0.18 6.10
N ILE A 104 -6.49 0.95 7.16
CA ILE A 104 -5.16 1.01 7.83
C ILE A 104 -4.99 -0.25 8.68
N ALA A 105 -4.70 -1.37 8.04
CA ALA A 105 -4.61 -2.69 8.66
C ALA A 105 -3.60 -3.59 7.91
N GLU A 106 -2.32 -3.25 8.00
CA GLU A 106 -1.24 -3.91 7.23
C GLU A 106 -1.13 -5.41 7.53
N GLY A 107 -1.23 -5.80 8.80
CA GLY A 107 -1.25 -7.23 9.19
C GLY A 107 -2.42 -7.98 8.55
N HIS A 108 -3.62 -7.37 8.55
CA HIS A 108 -4.78 -7.95 7.88
C HIS A 108 -4.58 -8.06 6.36
N ALA A 109 -3.97 -7.05 5.72
CA ALA A 109 -3.66 -7.10 4.29
C ALA A 109 -2.82 -8.32 3.92
N VAL A 110 -1.80 -8.63 4.72
CA VAL A 110 -0.92 -9.78 4.51
C VAL A 110 -1.66 -11.09 4.77
N THR A 111 -2.35 -11.23 5.92
CA THR A 111 -3.11 -12.45 6.26
C THR A 111 -4.23 -12.71 5.25
N PHE A 112 -4.94 -11.67 4.80
CA PHE A 112 -5.97 -11.78 3.76
C PHE A 112 -5.38 -12.25 2.43
N SER A 113 -4.21 -11.69 2.05
CA SER A 113 -3.47 -12.14 0.87
C SER A 113 -3.08 -13.62 0.98
N ALA A 114 -2.60 -14.06 2.14
CA ALA A 114 -2.27 -15.47 2.38
C ALA A 114 -3.51 -16.36 2.21
N GLY A 115 -4.67 -15.96 2.74
CA GLY A 115 -5.93 -16.68 2.57
C GLY A 115 -6.37 -16.78 1.11
N LEU A 116 -6.24 -15.71 0.34
CA LEU A 116 -6.52 -15.71 -1.12
C LEU A 116 -5.57 -16.63 -1.87
N ALA A 117 -4.28 -16.63 -1.53
CA ALA A 117 -3.29 -17.51 -2.15
C ALA A 117 -3.57 -18.99 -1.81
N ALA A 118 -3.95 -19.32 -0.57
CA ALA A 118 -4.38 -20.65 -0.18
C ALA A 118 -5.66 -21.10 -0.93
N GLY A 119 -6.53 -20.14 -1.31
CA GLY A 119 -7.69 -20.37 -2.17
C GLY A 119 -7.37 -20.47 -3.66
N GLY A 120 -6.11 -20.40 -4.07
CA GLY A 120 -5.65 -20.55 -5.46
C GLY A 120 -5.64 -19.26 -6.29
N MET A 121 -5.74 -18.09 -5.63
CA MET A 121 -5.54 -16.80 -6.27
C MET A 121 -4.05 -16.40 -6.28
N HIS A 122 -3.72 -15.36 -7.04
CA HIS A 122 -2.40 -14.72 -7.07
C HIS A 122 -2.51 -13.29 -6.52
N PRO A 123 -2.44 -13.12 -5.19
CA PRO A 123 -2.55 -11.81 -4.57
C PRO A 123 -1.26 -11.00 -4.77
N VAL A 124 -1.44 -9.73 -5.14
CA VAL A 124 -0.42 -8.70 -5.20
C VAL A 124 -0.77 -7.67 -4.13
N CYS A 125 -0.03 -7.69 -3.02
CA CYS A 125 -0.24 -6.83 -1.87
C CYS A 125 0.78 -5.69 -1.88
N ASN A 126 0.31 -4.46 -2.05
CA ASN A 126 1.19 -3.29 -2.05
C ASN A 126 1.08 -2.52 -0.73
N ILE A 127 2.22 -2.39 -0.04
CA ILE A 127 2.34 -1.71 1.25
C ILE A 127 3.61 -0.85 1.24
N TYR A 128 3.57 0.37 1.82
CA TYR A 128 4.79 1.17 1.99
C TYR A 128 5.80 0.47 2.91
N SER A 129 7.07 0.57 2.58
CA SER A 129 8.18 -0.07 3.32
C SER A 129 8.12 0.17 4.83
N SER A 130 7.97 1.42 5.27
CA SER A 130 7.88 1.74 6.70
C SER A 130 6.61 1.19 7.36
N PHE A 131 5.52 1.01 6.62
CA PHE A 131 4.26 0.45 7.15
C PHE A 131 4.28 -1.07 7.19
N MET A 132 4.98 -1.71 6.26
CA MET A 132 5.14 -3.17 6.22
C MET A 132 5.77 -3.74 7.50
N GLN A 133 6.53 -2.95 8.24
CA GLN A 133 7.09 -3.36 9.53
C GLN A 133 6.00 -3.84 10.52
N ARG A 134 4.75 -3.32 10.42
CA ARG A 134 3.62 -3.76 11.26
C ARG A 134 3.09 -5.14 10.89
N ALA A 135 3.41 -5.63 9.69
CA ALA A 135 2.93 -6.90 9.16
C ALA A 135 4.05 -7.95 9.05
N TYR A 136 5.23 -7.68 9.58
CA TYR A 136 6.40 -8.56 9.45
C TYR A 136 6.12 -9.97 9.98
N ASP A 137 5.50 -10.08 11.15
CA ASP A 137 5.12 -11.37 11.74
C ASP A 137 4.13 -12.13 10.84
N ASN A 138 3.14 -11.43 10.27
CA ASN A 138 2.18 -12.04 9.35
C ASN A 138 2.87 -12.56 8.07
N VAL A 139 3.91 -11.89 7.57
CA VAL A 139 4.68 -12.38 6.43
C VAL A 139 5.36 -13.70 6.78
N ILE A 140 5.95 -13.82 7.97
CA ILE A 140 6.60 -15.06 8.42
C ILE A 140 5.57 -16.17 8.59
N HIS A 141 4.54 -15.96 9.42
CA HIS A 141 3.59 -16.99 9.82
C HIS A 141 2.60 -17.36 8.73
N ASP A 142 2.01 -16.35 8.08
CA ASP A 142 0.85 -16.60 7.22
C ASP A 142 1.27 -16.87 5.77
N VAL A 143 2.43 -16.35 5.34
CA VAL A 143 2.90 -16.45 3.96
C VAL A 143 4.10 -17.39 3.83
N ALA A 144 5.24 -17.06 4.46
CA ALA A 144 6.51 -17.74 4.19
C ALA A 144 6.58 -19.16 4.76
N LEU A 145 6.10 -19.39 5.99
CA LEU A 145 6.02 -20.72 6.59
C LEU A 145 5.16 -21.67 5.76
N GLN A 146 4.10 -21.18 5.15
CA GLN A 146 3.21 -21.97 4.31
C GLN A 146 3.66 -22.00 2.84
N ASN A 147 4.72 -21.27 2.51
CA ASN A 147 5.23 -21.11 1.13
C ASN A 147 4.16 -20.72 0.12
N LEU A 148 3.29 -19.76 0.49
CA LEU A 148 2.18 -19.30 -0.33
C LEU A 148 2.65 -18.28 -1.38
N PRO A 149 2.15 -18.33 -2.64
CA PRO A 149 2.55 -17.45 -3.72
C PRO A 149 1.90 -16.06 -3.59
N VAL A 150 2.30 -15.30 -2.57
CA VAL A 150 1.94 -13.90 -2.37
C VAL A 150 3.03 -13.01 -2.91
N THR A 151 2.68 -12.05 -3.76
CA THR A 151 3.60 -11.00 -4.21
C THR A 151 3.42 -9.78 -3.32
N LEU A 152 4.46 -9.45 -2.55
CA LEU A 152 4.51 -8.27 -1.69
C LEU A 152 5.24 -7.15 -2.43
N CYS A 153 4.53 -6.12 -2.85
CA CYS A 153 5.13 -4.94 -3.48
C CYS A 153 5.40 -3.88 -2.42
N ILE A 154 6.67 -3.63 -2.15
CA ILE A 154 7.10 -2.72 -1.10
C ILE A 154 7.39 -1.36 -1.70
N ASP A 155 6.43 -0.47 -1.63
CA ASP A 155 6.54 0.88 -2.14
C ASP A 155 7.27 1.80 -1.15
N ARG A 156 7.87 2.90 -1.61
CA ARG A 156 8.64 3.84 -0.79
C ARG A 156 9.89 3.20 -0.13
N GLY A 157 10.56 2.26 -0.82
CA GLY A 157 11.87 1.77 -0.40
C GLY A 157 12.94 2.85 -0.50
N GLY A 158 13.89 2.88 0.45
CA GLY A 158 14.97 3.87 0.48
C GLY A 158 14.54 5.24 1.03
N LEU A 159 15.18 6.31 0.54
CA LEU A 159 14.90 7.69 0.93
C LEU A 159 13.74 8.26 0.12
N VAL A 160 12.72 8.77 0.78
CA VAL A 160 11.44 9.17 0.15
C VAL A 160 11.20 10.69 0.11
N GLY A 161 12.23 11.49 0.35
CA GLY A 161 12.19 12.95 0.15
C GLY A 161 11.16 13.66 1.04
N GLU A 162 10.11 14.22 0.43
CA GLU A 162 9.12 15.07 1.11
C GLU A 162 8.31 14.36 2.20
N ASP A 163 8.14 13.05 2.12
CA ASP A 163 7.44 12.25 3.15
C ASP A 163 8.25 12.16 4.46
N GLY A 164 9.56 12.39 4.40
CA GLY A 164 10.44 12.53 5.54
C GLY A 164 10.79 11.22 6.26
N ALA A 165 11.41 11.37 7.43
CA ALA A 165 12.02 10.27 8.18
C ALA A 165 11.03 9.16 8.61
N THR A 166 9.75 9.48 8.78
CA THR A 166 8.72 8.50 9.15
C THR A 166 8.34 7.54 8.02
N HIS A 167 8.77 7.85 6.79
CA HIS A 167 8.45 7.06 5.59
C HIS A 167 9.70 6.46 4.92
N HIS A 168 10.92 6.76 5.39
CA HIS A 168 12.12 6.14 4.83
C HIS A 168 12.11 4.63 4.99
N GLY A 169 12.22 3.90 3.86
CA GLY A 169 12.20 2.45 3.79
C GLY A 169 13.60 1.86 3.82
N ALA A 170 14.23 1.82 5.00
CA ALA A 170 15.63 1.42 5.14
C ALA A 170 15.83 -0.04 5.59
N PHE A 171 14.78 -0.76 5.99
CA PHE A 171 14.91 -2.03 6.70
C PHE A 171 14.34 -3.24 5.95
N ASP A 172 13.50 -3.05 4.94
CA ASP A 172 12.77 -4.09 4.23
C ASP A 172 13.68 -5.16 3.61
N LEU A 173 14.69 -4.77 2.86
CA LEU A 173 15.64 -5.71 2.28
C LEU A 173 16.32 -6.59 3.36
N ALA A 174 16.68 -5.99 4.50
CA ALA A 174 17.34 -6.71 5.58
C ALA A 174 16.39 -7.73 6.23
N TYR A 175 15.19 -7.31 6.65
CA TYR A 175 14.30 -8.22 7.37
C TYR A 175 13.62 -9.26 6.46
N PHE A 176 13.35 -8.97 5.20
CA PHE A 176 12.84 -9.97 4.28
C PHE A 176 13.90 -10.99 3.87
N SER A 177 15.17 -10.57 3.71
CA SER A 177 16.25 -11.47 3.33
C SER A 177 16.57 -12.55 4.37
N CYS A 178 16.14 -12.39 5.61
CA CYS A 178 16.34 -13.42 6.64
C CYS A 178 15.17 -14.41 6.75
N ILE A 179 14.09 -14.23 5.98
CA ILE A 179 12.93 -15.13 5.98
C ILE A 179 13.17 -16.27 4.98
N PRO A 180 13.12 -17.55 5.42
CA PRO A 180 13.19 -18.68 4.49
C PRO A 180 12.04 -18.67 3.47
N ASN A 181 12.27 -19.20 2.29
CA ASN A 181 11.34 -19.30 1.17
C ASN A 181 10.97 -17.95 0.51
N MET A 182 11.45 -16.81 1.00
CA MET A 182 11.21 -15.50 0.38
C MET A 182 12.21 -15.25 -0.76
N ILE A 183 11.69 -14.83 -1.91
CA ILE A 183 12.50 -14.22 -2.97
C ILE A 183 12.42 -12.70 -2.77
N VAL A 184 13.57 -12.06 -2.61
CA VAL A 184 13.64 -10.61 -2.40
C VAL A 184 14.34 -9.98 -3.60
N ALA A 185 13.69 -8.99 -4.22
CA ALA A 185 14.18 -8.32 -5.41
C ALA A 185 13.97 -6.80 -5.33
N ALA A 186 14.89 -6.04 -5.94
CA ALA A 186 14.82 -4.60 -6.01
C ALA A 186 15.11 -4.11 -7.45
N PRO A 187 14.12 -3.58 -8.17
CA PRO A 187 14.30 -3.13 -9.55
C PRO A 187 15.16 -1.85 -9.61
N MET A 188 16.10 -1.78 -10.55
CA MET A 188 16.91 -0.59 -10.81
C MET A 188 16.20 0.46 -11.67
N ASN A 189 15.22 0.05 -12.46
CA ASN A 189 14.50 0.92 -13.41
C ASN A 189 13.08 0.39 -13.67
N GLU A 190 12.31 1.15 -14.40
CA GLU A 190 10.89 0.88 -14.69
C GLU A 190 10.69 -0.43 -15.49
N LEU A 191 11.62 -0.74 -16.40
CA LEU A 191 11.55 -1.97 -17.19
C LEU A 191 11.79 -3.20 -16.32
N GLU A 192 12.76 -3.14 -15.41
CA GLU A 192 12.99 -4.21 -14.45
C GLU A 192 11.81 -4.40 -13.51
N LEU A 193 11.23 -3.32 -12.97
CA LEU A 193 10.03 -3.40 -12.15
C LEU A 193 8.90 -4.17 -12.87
N ARG A 194 8.65 -3.81 -14.13
CA ARG A 194 7.65 -4.47 -14.95
C ARG A 194 7.94 -5.96 -15.13
N ASN A 195 9.18 -6.31 -15.44
CA ASN A 195 9.61 -7.70 -15.66
C ASN A 195 9.60 -8.52 -14.35
N MET A 196 10.01 -7.91 -13.24
CA MET A 196 9.97 -8.55 -11.92
C MET A 196 8.54 -8.82 -11.47
N LEU A 197 7.62 -7.88 -11.67
CA LEU A 197 6.21 -8.08 -11.34
C LEU A 197 5.60 -9.23 -12.17
N TYR A 198 5.93 -9.31 -13.46
CA TYR A 198 5.55 -10.46 -14.29
C TYR A 198 6.12 -11.77 -13.74
N THR A 199 7.40 -11.78 -13.37
CA THR A 199 8.05 -12.97 -12.81
C THR A 199 7.40 -13.36 -11.48
N ALA A 200 7.19 -12.42 -10.58
CA ALA A 200 6.58 -12.64 -9.28
C ALA A 200 5.19 -13.28 -9.38
N THR A 201 4.33 -12.76 -10.27
CA THR A 201 2.97 -13.31 -10.48
C THR A 201 2.94 -14.68 -11.17
N ASN A 202 4.08 -15.19 -11.65
CA ASN A 202 4.23 -16.53 -12.21
C ASN A 202 5.11 -17.46 -11.36
N THR A 203 5.55 -17.00 -10.19
CA THR A 203 6.40 -17.75 -9.28
C THR A 203 5.53 -18.42 -8.20
N PRO A 204 5.72 -19.72 -7.91
CA PRO A 204 4.88 -20.46 -6.96
C PRO A 204 5.32 -20.30 -5.49
N THR A 205 6.17 -19.32 -5.18
CA THR A 205 6.70 -19.03 -3.84
C THR A 205 6.51 -17.57 -3.48
N PRO A 206 6.61 -17.18 -2.19
CA PRO A 206 6.51 -15.78 -1.79
C PRO A 206 7.57 -14.91 -2.47
N TYR A 207 7.16 -13.72 -2.88
CA TYR A 207 8.01 -12.76 -3.60
C TYR A 207 7.85 -11.35 -3.00
N SER A 208 8.96 -10.63 -2.80
CA SER A 208 8.99 -9.24 -2.37
C SER A 208 9.99 -8.42 -3.17
#